data_ef1919be7787465285543c9067610bae
#
_entry.id   ef1919be7787465285543c9067610bae
#
_cell.length_a   1.000
_cell.length_b   1.000
_cell.length_c   1.000
_cell.angle_alpha   90.00
_cell.angle_beta   90.00
_cell.angle_gamma   90.00
#
_symmetry.space_group_name_H-M   'P 1'
#
loop_
_entity.id
_entity.type
_entity.pdbx_description
1 polymer ?
#
loop_
_entity_poly.entity_id
_entity_poly.type
_entity_poly.pdbx_seq_one_letter_code
_entity_poly.pdbx_strand_id
1 'polypeptide(L)'
;MKEKTALLSVLANLVLATVKIAAGILSNSASVLAEGIHSGMDILSSGISLIGIKTAKKPKDREHPYGHFKFEVLAGLLITMILFVTGIGIIYQAYRRFAKPSPLGFTNLALGTMLFSAIVNGLMARMKTHYGKIENSVSLLSDGVHSKIDVYTSAAVLIGVALTRFWVRADSFLALAIGLYIIKESLSLGKESADSLLDASAGEEVEKRIKEIVGKENIALSDLKTQKKGAAITANLKIEFPGTMKIDQATAVAEKLKKELMDGIPRLEYVALQIESHDLASASFKPVERVTGIRYGGGIGWQRRGAFKGAMPDANDSGPGGYCLCEKCGYRVRHARGTPCSTQKCPDCGTLLRRG
;
A
#
# COMPACT_ATOMS: atom_id res chain seq x y z
N MET A 1 31.25 -12.64 1.88
CA MET A 1 30.81 -13.18 3.20
C MET A 1 29.29 -13.01 3.37
N LYS A 2 28.69 -11.98 2.84
CA LYS A 2 27.26 -11.63 2.83
C LYS A 2 26.33 -12.81 2.50
N GLU A 3 26.57 -13.49 1.37
CA GLU A 3 25.75 -14.61 0.92
C GLU A 3 25.82 -15.83 1.85
N LYS A 4 27.02 -16.12 2.38
CA LYS A 4 27.19 -17.23 3.33
C LYS A 4 26.47 -16.96 4.65
N THR A 5 26.51 -15.72 5.13
CA THR A 5 25.79 -15.30 6.34
C THR A 5 24.27 -15.38 6.14
N ALA A 6 23.77 -14.94 4.98
CA ALA A 6 22.36 -15.03 4.64
C ALA A 6 21.88 -16.49 4.53
N LEU A 7 22.64 -17.36 3.85
CA LEU A 7 22.30 -18.78 3.72
C LEU A 7 22.29 -19.48 5.07
N LEU A 8 23.32 -19.24 5.91
CA LEU A 8 23.40 -19.78 7.26
C LEU A 8 22.20 -19.35 8.12
N SER A 9 21.78 -18.09 7.97
CA SER A 9 20.59 -17.55 8.65
C SER A 9 19.31 -18.30 8.25
N VAL A 10 19.09 -18.52 6.94
CA VAL A 10 17.92 -19.24 6.45
C VAL A 10 17.89 -20.68 6.98
N LEU A 11 19.03 -21.37 6.94
CA LEU A 11 19.14 -22.73 7.46
C LEU A 11 18.89 -22.78 8.99
N ALA A 12 19.47 -21.84 9.74
CA ALA A 12 19.26 -21.76 11.19
C ALA A 12 17.78 -21.51 11.52
N ASN A 13 17.12 -20.58 10.82
CA ASN A 13 15.71 -20.30 11.03
C ASN A 13 14.82 -21.51 10.69
N LEU A 14 15.15 -22.25 9.62
CA LEU A 14 14.41 -23.46 9.25
C LEU A 14 14.52 -24.54 10.34
N VAL A 15 15.74 -24.77 10.86
CA VAL A 15 15.97 -25.71 11.95
C VAL A 15 15.23 -25.25 13.21
N LEU A 16 15.34 -23.98 13.59
CA LEU A 16 14.68 -23.44 14.77
C LEU A 16 13.15 -23.55 14.67
N ALA A 17 12.56 -23.21 13.54
CA ALA A 17 11.11 -23.32 13.34
C ALA A 17 10.65 -24.80 13.48
N THR A 18 11.36 -25.72 12.84
CA THR A 18 11.03 -27.14 12.91
C THR A 18 11.14 -27.68 14.33
N VAL A 19 12.22 -27.34 15.04
CA VAL A 19 12.44 -27.77 16.44
C VAL A 19 11.40 -27.17 17.38
N LYS A 20 11.06 -25.87 17.23
CA LYS A 20 10.02 -25.21 18.02
C LYS A 20 8.63 -25.84 17.81
N ILE A 21 8.25 -26.11 16.56
CA ILE A 21 6.97 -26.76 16.24
C ILE A 21 6.90 -28.14 16.85
N ALA A 22 7.94 -28.97 16.63
CA ALA A 22 8.01 -30.31 17.20
C ALA A 22 7.95 -30.28 18.74
N ALA A 23 8.74 -29.43 19.38
CA ALA A 23 8.75 -29.29 20.84
C ALA A 23 7.39 -28.78 21.36
N GLY A 24 6.74 -27.83 20.67
CA GLY A 24 5.41 -27.32 21.04
C GLY A 24 4.32 -28.40 21.01
N ILE A 25 4.37 -29.27 20.00
CA ILE A 25 3.45 -30.43 19.88
C ILE A 25 3.73 -31.46 20.97
N LEU A 26 5.00 -31.85 21.11
CA LEU A 26 5.40 -32.91 22.08
C LEU A 26 5.21 -32.47 23.55
N SER A 27 5.49 -31.21 23.87
CA SER A 27 5.28 -30.66 25.21
C SER A 27 3.84 -30.22 25.47
N ASN A 28 2.97 -30.27 24.48
CA ASN A 28 1.60 -29.75 24.56
C ASN A 28 1.56 -28.30 25.03
N SER A 29 2.56 -27.46 24.63
CA SER A 29 2.63 -26.04 24.96
C SER A 29 2.05 -25.20 23.83
N ALA A 30 1.05 -24.35 24.16
CA ALA A 30 0.42 -23.47 23.19
C ALA A 30 1.36 -22.32 22.80
N SER A 31 2.12 -21.77 23.76
CA SER A 31 3.03 -20.65 23.50
C SER A 31 4.26 -21.07 22.68
N VAL A 32 4.84 -22.24 22.95
CA VAL A 32 5.97 -22.78 22.18
C VAL A 32 5.52 -23.11 20.74
N LEU A 33 4.33 -23.69 20.59
CA LEU A 33 3.76 -23.98 19.27
C LEU A 33 3.45 -22.69 18.49
N ALA A 34 2.87 -21.68 19.14
CA ALA A 34 2.60 -20.37 18.54
C ALA A 34 3.89 -19.71 18.04
N GLU A 35 4.94 -19.71 18.84
CA GLU A 35 6.27 -19.19 18.48
C GLU A 35 6.91 -19.99 17.34
N GLY A 36 6.76 -21.31 17.33
CA GLY A 36 7.21 -22.17 16.24
C GLY A 36 6.48 -21.88 14.92
N ILE A 37 5.17 -21.70 14.98
CA ILE A 37 4.34 -21.31 13.81
C ILE A 37 4.78 -19.93 13.32
N HIS A 38 4.97 -18.95 14.19
CA HIS A 38 5.46 -17.62 13.84
C HIS A 38 6.79 -17.69 13.08
N SER A 39 7.79 -18.38 13.65
CA SER A 39 9.09 -18.60 12.99
C SER A 39 8.96 -19.33 11.64
N GLY A 40 8.02 -20.27 11.49
CA GLY A 40 7.72 -20.92 10.22
C GLY A 40 7.11 -19.96 9.20
N MET A 41 6.24 -19.06 9.66
CA MET A 41 5.63 -18.03 8.80
C MET A 41 6.64 -17.00 8.30
N ASP A 42 7.67 -16.67 9.08
CA ASP A 42 8.74 -15.75 8.65
C ASP A 42 9.54 -16.35 7.47
N ILE A 43 9.78 -17.65 7.49
CA ILE A 43 10.44 -18.35 6.38
C ILE A 43 9.54 -18.35 5.15
N LEU A 44 8.26 -18.68 5.30
CA LEU A 44 7.29 -18.68 4.20
C LEU A 44 7.14 -17.29 3.59
N SER A 45 7.03 -16.27 4.43
CA SER A 45 6.94 -14.85 4.03
C SER A 45 8.16 -14.42 3.23
N SER A 46 9.35 -14.82 3.66
CA SER A 46 10.61 -14.57 2.94
C SER A 46 10.59 -15.21 1.54
N GLY A 47 10.09 -16.43 1.42
CA GLY A 47 9.94 -17.13 0.13
C GLY A 47 8.97 -16.40 -0.82
N ILE A 48 7.79 -16.03 -0.33
CA ILE A 48 6.77 -15.28 -1.10
C ILE A 48 7.32 -13.91 -1.52
N SER A 49 8.01 -13.22 -0.62
CA SER A 49 8.64 -11.92 -0.88
C SER A 49 9.69 -12.03 -2.00
N LEU A 50 10.55 -13.05 -1.96
CA LEU A 50 11.55 -13.28 -3.01
C LEU A 50 10.91 -13.49 -4.40
N ILE A 51 9.81 -14.24 -4.47
CA ILE A 51 9.05 -14.44 -5.71
C ILE A 51 8.45 -13.11 -6.18
N GLY A 52 7.84 -12.35 -5.27
CA GLY A 52 7.29 -11.02 -5.53
C GLY A 52 8.32 -10.05 -6.10
N ILE A 53 9.48 -9.94 -5.44
CA ILE A 53 10.60 -9.09 -5.86
C ILE A 53 11.15 -9.52 -7.22
N LYS A 54 11.33 -10.83 -7.45
CA LYS A 54 11.82 -11.36 -8.73
C LYS A 54 10.86 -11.04 -9.86
N THR A 55 9.56 -11.14 -9.61
CA THR A 55 8.52 -10.79 -10.60
C THR A 55 8.45 -9.28 -10.83
N ALA A 56 8.56 -8.48 -9.77
CA ALA A 56 8.54 -7.01 -9.85
C ALA A 56 9.70 -6.44 -10.70
N LYS A 57 10.84 -7.13 -10.76
CA LYS A 57 12.00 -6.74 -11.58
C LYS A 57 11.87 -7.05 -13.07
N LYS A 58 10.80 -7.73 -13.51
CA LYS A 58 10.58 -7.97 -14.93
C LYS A 58 10.39 -6.65 -15.67
N PRO A 59 10.95 -6.54 -16.91
CA PRO A 59 10.78 -5.34 -17.71
C PRO A 59 9.31 -5.09 -18.07
N LYS A 60 9.02 -3.89 -18.50
CA LYS A 60 7.70 -3.51 -19.04
C LYS A 60 7.37 -4.35 -20.25
N ASP A 61 6.13 -4.81 -20.35
CA ASP A 61 5.60 -5.56 -21.48
C ASP A 61 4.28 -4.95 -21.99
N ARG A 62 3.62 -5.60 -22.96
CA ARG A 62 2.36 -5.11 -23.52
C ARG A 62 1.19 -5.15 -22.53
N GLU A 63 1.21 -6.10 -21.62
CA GLU A 63 0.15 -6.27 -20.60
C GLU A 63 0.37 -5.34 -19.41
N HIS A 64 1.65 -5.05 -19.08
CA HIS A 64 2.04 -4.19 -17.96
C HIS A 64 2.95 -3.03 -18.44
N PRO A 65 2.41 -2.01 -19.13
CA PRO A 65 3.19 -0.90 -19.70
C PRO A 65 3.93 -0.05 -18.68
N TYR A 66 3.44 -0.02 -17.43
CA TYR A 66 4.07 0.69 -16.31
C TYR A 66 5.07 -0.17 -15.51
N GLY A 67 5.26 -1.45 -15.92
CA GLY A 67 6.14 -2.40 -15.22
C GLY A 67 5.39 -3.24 -14.18
N HIS A 68 6.15 -4.15 -13.56
CA HIS A 68 5.63 -5.19 -12.68
C HIS A 68 5.78 -4.88 -11.19
N PHE A 69 6.11 -3.65 -10.81
CA PHE A 69 6.42 -3.27 -9.42
C PHE A 69 5.32 -3.63 -8.40
N LYS A 70 4.05 -3.60 -8.80
CA LYS A 70 2.93 -3.94 -7.91
C LYS A 70 2.85 -5.43 -7.52
N PHE A 71 3.60 -6.32 -8.21
CA PHE A 71 3.67 -7.73 -7.82
C PHE A 71 4.36 -7.93 -6.46
N GLU A 72 5.35 -7.09 -6.11
CA GLU A 72 5.94 -7.09 -4.77
C GLU A 72 4.91 -6.73 -3.71
N VAL A 73 4.07 -5.74 -4.00
CA VAL A 73 3.00 -5.29 -3.09
C VAL A 73 1.92 -6.37 -2.92
N LEU A 74 1.54 -7.04 -4.01
CA LEU A 74 0.61 -8.17 -3.96
C LEU A 74 1.16 -9.33 -3.14
N ALA A 75 2.45 -9.63 -3.27
CA ALA A 75 3.12 -10.63 -2.43
C ALA A 75 3.05 -10.23 -0.95
N GLY A 76 3.32 -8.95 -0.63
CA GLY A 76 3.16 -8.40 0.72
C GLY A 76 1.74 -8.55 1.25
N LEU A 77 0.73 -8.23 0.46
CA LEU A 77 -0.68 -8.39 0.84
C LEU A 77 -1.04 -9.86 1.11
N LEU A 78 -0.57 -10.79 0.27
CA LEU A 78 -0.78 -12.22 0.48
C LEU A 78 -0.17 -12.68 1.81
N ILE A 79 1.06 -12.28 2.11
CA ILE A 79 1.74 -12.55 3.38
C ILE A 79 0.89 -12.06 4.56
N THR A 80 0.41 -10.82 4.50
CA THR A 80 -0.40 -10.25 5.59
C THR A 80 -1.70 -10.99 5.81
N MET A 81 -2.37 -11.46 4.75
CA MET A 81 -3.57 -12.29 4.87
C MET A 81 -3.29 -13.62 5.56
N ILE A 82 -2.19 -14.29 5.19
CA ILE A 82 -1.79 -15.56 5.81
C ILE A 82 -1.45 -15.35 7.28
N LEU A 83 -0.67 -14.31 7.61
CA LEU A 83 -0.33 -13.96 9.00
C LEU A 83 -1.58 -13.65 9.83
N PHE A 84 -2.53 -12.92 9.28
CA PHE A 84 -3.79 -12.59 9.97
C PHE A 84 -4.61 -13.84 10.30
N VAL A 85 -4.80 -14.74 9.34
CA VAL A 85 -5.50 -16.01 9.55
C VAL A 85 -4.78 -16.89 10.55
N THR A 86 -3.44 -16.94 10.49
CA THR A 86 -2.61 -17.68 11.44
C THR A 86 -2.75 -17.11 12.85
N GLY A 87 -2.72 -15.78 13.00
CA GLY A 87 -2.92 -15.12 14.30
C GLY A 87 -4.28 -15.43 14.92
N ILE A 88 -5.36 -15.43 14.13
CA ILE A 88 -6.70 -15.85 14.59
C ILE A 88 -6.69 -17.31 15.04
N GLY A 89 -6.04 -18.20 14.27
CA GLY A 89 -5.92 -19.62 14.62
C GLY A 89 -5.20 -19.84 15.96
N ILE A 90 -4.10 -19.10 16.21
CA ILE A 90 -3.37 -19.14 17.48
C ILE A 90 -4.24 -18.65 18.63
N ILE A 91 -4.95 -17.53 18.46
CA ILE A 91 -5.88 -16.99 19.50
C ILE A 91 -6.98 -18.01 19.81
N TYR A 92 -7.58 -18.60 18.79
CA TYR A 92 -8.62 -19.61 18.98
C TYR A 92 -8.11 -20.82 19.77
N GLN A 93 -6.90 -21.31 19.44
CA GLN A 93 -6.26 -22.42 20.16
C GLN A 93 -5.92 -22.02 21.61
N ALA A 94 -5.37 -20.83 21.82
CA ALA A 94 -5.06 -20.32 23.14
C ALA A 94 -6.31 -20.19 24.02
N TYR A 95 -7.42 -19.67 23.46
CA TYR A 95 -8.70 -19.57 24.15
C TYR A 95 -9.23 -20.96 24.56
N ARG A 96 -9.22 -21.95 23.66
CA ARG A 96 -9.64 -23.30 23.98
C ARG A 96 -8.83 -23.92 25.13
N ARG A 97 -7.52 -23.72 25.13
CA ARG A 97 -6.63 -24.21 26.20
C ARG A 97 -6.78 -23.43 27.50
N PHE A 98 -7.10 -22.13 27.42
CA PHE A 98 -7.40 -21.33 28.59
C PHE A 98 -8.69 -21.80 29.27
N ALA A 99 -9.74 -22.14 28.50
CA ALA A 99 -11.00 -22.64 29.00
C ALA A 99 -10.88 -24.08 29.58
N LYS A 100 -10.05 -24.93 28.95
CA LYS A 100 -9.78 -26.32 29.39
C LYS A 100 -8.28 -26.52 29.54
N PRO A 101 -7.69 -26.08 30.65
CA PRO A 101 -6.26 -26.19 30.88
C PRO A 101 -5.82 -27.67 30.85
N SER A 102 -4.81 -27.98 30.06
CA SER A 102 -4.14 -29.27 30.09
C SER A 102 -2.71 -29.10 30.62
N PRO A 103 -2.22 -29.98 31.47
CA PRO A 103 -0.87 -29.91 31.96
C PRO A 103 0.12 -30.03 30.80
N LEU A 104 1.24 -29.33 30.90
CA LEU A 104 2.35 -29.50 29.96
C LEU A 104 2.94 -30.90 30.14
N GLY A 105 3.19 -31.58 29.03
CA GLY A 105 3.82 -32.89 29.04
C GLY A 105 5.33 -32.80 29.34
N PHE A 106 6.14 -32.54 28.33
CA PHE A 106 7.59 -32.44 28.43
C PHE A 106 8.06 -31.01 28.68
N THR A 107 7.79 -30.43 29.86
CA THR A 107 8.17 -29.06 30.21
C THR A 107 9.64 -28.77 30.01
N ASN A 108 10.53 -29.69 30.36
CA ASN A 108 11.96 -29.52 30.17
C ASN A 108 12.37 -29.45 28.69
N LEU A 109 11.68 -30.16 27.81
CA LEU A 109 11.86 -30.04 26.36
C LEU A 109 11.48 -28.67 25.86
N ALA A 110 10.31 -28.15 26.28
CA ALA A 110 9.87 -26.80 25.94
C ALA A 110 10.87 -25.73 26.41
N LEU A 111 11.30 -25.80 27.68
CA LEU A 111 12.28 -24.86 28.24
C LEU A 111 13.63 -24.94 27.52
N GLY A 112 14.13 -26.17 27.27
CA GLY A 112 15.38 -26.37 26.53
C GLY A 112 15.34 -25.83 25.11
N THR A 113 14.23 -26.05 24.43
CA THR A 113 14.00 -25.52 23.04
C THR A 113 13.98 -24.02 23.00
N MET A 114 13.28 -23.36 23.94
CA MET A 114 13.21 -21.89 23.97
C MET A 114 14.54 -21.27 24.35
N LEU A 115 15.28 -21.86 25.30
CA LEU A 115 16.64 -21.43 25.64
C LEU A 115 17.58 -21.57 24.45
N PHE A 116 17.55 -22.72 23.79
CA PHE A 116 18.35 -22.98 22.58
C PHE A 116 18.03 -21.96 21.47
N SER A 117 16.72 -21.71 21.23
CA SER A 117 16.28 -20.71 20.26
C SER A 117 16.78 -19.30 20.59
N ALA A 118 16.69 -18.87 21.85
CA ALA A 118 17.19 -17.56 22.28
C ALA A 118 18.69 -17.41 22.06
N ILE A 119 19.49 -18.47 22.37
CA ILE A 119 20.94 -18.49 22.17
C ILE A 119 21.28 -18.41 20.67
N VAL A 120 20.67 -19.26 19.84
CA VAL A 120 20.92 -19.28 18.39
C VAL A 120 20.54 -17.96 17.73
N ASN A 121 19.35 -17.44 18.02
CA ASN A 121 18.91 -16.14 17.51
C ASN A 121 19.82 -15.01 18.01
N GLY A 122 20.32 -15.06 19.24
CA GLY A 122 21.28 -14.10 19.78
C GLY A 122 22.61 -14.09 19.04
N LEU A 123 23.13 -15.29 18.72
CA LEU A 123 24.34 -15.44 17.91
C LEU A 123 24.11 -14.93 16.48
N MET A 124 22.97 -15.30 15.86
CA MET A 124 22.61 -14.83 14.53
C MET A 124 22.45 -13.30 14.49
N ALA A 125 21.78 -12.71 15.47
CA ALA A 125 21.63 -11.27 15.57
C ALA A 125 22.97 -10.53 15.65
N ARG A 126 23.91 -11.04 16.46
CA ARG A 126 25.27 -10.46 16.56
C ARG A 126 26.02 -10.60 15.23
N MET A 127 25.99 -11.78 14.63
CA MET A 127 26.66 -12.06 13.37
C MET A 127 26.11 -11.17 12.24
N LYS A 128 24.79 -11.12 12.06
CA LYS A 128 24.12 -10.32 11.02
C LYS A 128 24.39 -8.83 11.20
N THR A 129 24.30 -8.30 12.42
CA THR A 129 24.61 -6.89 12.69
C THR A 129 26.09 -6.56 12.48
N HIS A 130 26.99 -7.46 12.83
CA HIS A 130 28.43 -7.25 12.62
C HIS A 130 28.78 -7.19 11.12
N TYR A 131 28.39 -8.21 10.35
CA TYR A 131 28.65 -8.24 8.91
C TYR A 131 27.82 -7.21 8.14
N GLY A 132 26.62 -6.89 8.61
CA GLY A 132 25.78 -5.83 8.06
C GLY A 132 26.43 -4.46 8.13
N LYS A 133 27.14 -4.16 9.24
CA LYS A 133 27.92 -2.92 9.39
C LYS A 133 29.17 -2.91 8.50
N ILE A 134 29.92 -4.01 8.44
CA ILE A 134 31.14 -4.10 7.62
C ILE A 134 30.82 -3.94 6.13
N GLU A 135 29.75 -4.57 5.66
CA GLU A 135 29.37 -4.58 4.24
C GLU A 135 28.35 -3.48 3.89
N ASN A 136 28.03 -2.55 4.80
CA ASN A 136 27.03 -1.50 4.64
C ASN A 136 25.69 -2.03 4.09
N SER A 137 25.28 -3.22 4.54
CA SER A 137 24.10 -3.91 4.06
C SER A 137 22.89 -3.63 4.96
N VAL A 138 21.99 -2.74 4.51
CA VAL A 138 20.76 -2.42 5.22
C VAL A 138 19.89 -3.65 5.44
N SER A 139 19.80 -4.54 4.44
CA SER A 139 19.05 -5.79 4.54
C SER A 139 19.58 -6.70 5.67
N LEU A 140 20.91 -6.86 5.77
CA LEU A 140 21.52 -7.71 6.79
C LEU A 140 21.39 -7.09 8.19
N LEU A 141 21.44 -5.74 8.28
CA LEU A 141 21.17 -5.02 9.53
C LEU A 141 19.72 -5.20 10.00
N SER A 142 18.76 -5.05 9.08
CA SER A 142 17.33 -5.26 9.36
C SER A 142 17.06 -6.69 9.84
N ASP A 143 17.61 -7.68 9.14
CA ASP A 143 17.48 -9.09 9.51
C ASP A 143 18.16 -9.39 10.87
N GLY A 144 19.24 -8.67 11.20
CA GLY A 144 19.87 -8.73 12.53
C GLY A 144 18.99 -8.16 13.65
N VAL A 145 18.23 -7.09 13.37
CA VAL A 145 17.25 -6.52 14.31
C VAL A 145 16.09 -7.49 14.50
N HIS A 146 15.57 -8.10 13.43
CA HIS A 146 14.53 -9.12 13.51
C HIS A 146 14.96 -10.29 14.41
N SER A 147 16.17 -10.83 14.21
CA SER A 147 16.70 -11.89 15.07
C SER A 147 16.85 -11.47 16.54
N LYS A 148 17.04 -10.18 16.86
CA LYS A 148 16.99 -9.71 18.28
C LYS A 148 15.58 -9.76 18.84
N ILE A 149 14.55 -9.43 18.03
CA ILE A 149 13.15 -9.53 18.45
C ILE A 149 12.83 -10.99 18.75
N ASP A 150 13.29 -11.94 17.93
CA ASP A 150 13.11 -13.36 18.16
C ASP A 150 13.78 -13.87 19.46
N VAL A 151 14.88 -13.24 19.89
CA VAL A 151 15.46 -13.52 21.22
C VAL A 151 14.49 -13.11 22.33
N TYR A 152 13.90 -11.93 22.22
CA TYR A 152 12.98 -11.44 23.25
C TYR A 152 11.67 -12.24 23.30
N THR A 153 11.13 -12.64 22.17
CA THR A 153 9.92 -13.48 22.12
C THR A 153 10.20 -14.87 22.67
N SER A 154 11.31 -15.50 22.27
CA SER A 154 11.73 -16.80 22.81
C SER A 154 12.02 -16.75 24.32
N ALA A 155 12.61 -15.66 24.82
CA ALA A 155 12.83 -15.45 26.27
C ALA A 155 11.49 -15.24 27.00
N ALA A 156 10.56 -14.50 26.44
CA ALA A 156 9.23 -14.31 27.03
C ALA A 156 8.49 -15.65 27.14
N VAL A 157 8.54 -16.48 26.07
CA VAL A 157 7.93 -17.81 26.08
C VAL A 157 8.63 -18.74 27.10
N LEU A 158 9.97 -18.67 27.19
CA LEU A 158 10.73 -19.42 28.21
C LEU A 158 10.25 -19.10 29.62
N ILE A 159 10.14 -17.82 29.96
CA ILE A 159 9.64 -17.36 31.27
C ILE A 159 8.21 -17.86 31.47
N GLY A 160 7.37 -17.75 30.47
CA GLY A 160 5.98 -18.15 30.59
C GLY A 160 5.79 -19.65 30.78
N VAL A 161 6.54 -20.48 30.07
CA VAL A 161 6.54 -21.92 30.26
C VAL A 161 7.05 -22.26 31.68
N ALA A 162 8.06 -21.55 32.18
CA ALA A 162 8.52 -21.72 33.57
C ALA A 162 7.45 -21.33 34.60
N LEU A 163 6.67 -20.26 34.33
CA LEU A 163 5.56 -19.79 35.17
C LEU A 163 4.38 -20.77 35.22
N THR A 164 4.26 -21.70 34.26
CA THR A 164 3.19 -22.72 34.30
C THR A 164 3.26 -23.62 35.54
N ARG A 165 4.44 -23.70 36.17
CA ARG A 165 4.62 -24.42 37.43
C ARG A 165 3.80 -23.79 38.58
N PHE A 166 3.58 -22.48 38.52
CA PHE A 166 2.83 -21.73 39.52
C PHE A 166 1.40 -21.44 39.03
N TRP A 167 1.22 -21.24 37.74
CA TRP A 167 -0.06 -20.89 37.15
C TRP A 167 -0.26 -21.60 35.80
N VAL A 168 -1.05 -22.68 35.81
CA VAL A 168 -1.26 -23.58 34.66
C VAL A 168 -1.74 -22.85 33.40
N ARG A 169 -2.43 -21.71 33.54
CA ARG A 169 -2.94 -20.92 32.41
C ARG A 169 -1.91 -19.96 31.81
N ALA A 170 -0.70 -19.85 32.37
CA ALA A 170 0.33 -18.93 31.91
C ALA A 170 0.72 -19.17 30.45
N ASP A 171 0.87 -20.44 30.03
CA ASP A 171 1.17 -20.83 28.65
C ASP A 171 0.09 -20.35 27.65
N SER A 172 -1.17 -20.55 27.99
CA SER A 172 -2.31 -20.10 27.15
C SER A 172 -2.40 -18.57 27.06
N PHE A 173 -2.11 -17.88 28.16
CA PHE A 173 -2.09 -16.43 28.19
C PHE A 173 -0.99 -15.85 27.28
N LEU A 174 0.19 -16.45 27.30
CA LEU A 174 1.27 -16.07 26.41
C LEU A 174 0.99 -16.37 24.96
N ALA A 175 0.41 -17.54 24.65
CA ALA A 175 -0.02 -17.86 23.30
C ALA A 175 -1.06 -16.83 22.78
N LEU A 176 -1.97 -16.38 23.65
CA LEU A 176 -2.90 -15.30 23.32
C LEU A 176 -2.18 -13.98 23.01
N ALA A 177 -1.20 -13.61 23.83
CA ALA A 177 -0.40 -12.39 23.63
C ALA A 177 0.39 -12.45 22.29
N ILE A 178 0.99 -13.60 21.96
CA ILE A 178 1.67 -13.82 20.68
C ILE A 178 0.68 -13.71 19.51
N GLY A 179 -0.48 -14.34 19.59
CA GLY A 179 -1.50 -14.26 18.55
C GLY A 179 -1.98 -12.82 18.31
N LEU A 180 -2.19 -12.03 19.38
CA LEU A 180 -2.55 -10.62 19.28
C LEU A 180 -1.41 -9.78 18.66
N TYR A 181 -0.16 -10.07 19.01
CA TYR A 181 1.01 -9.43 18.40
C TYR A 181 1.07 -9.70 16.89
N ILE A 182 0.89 -10.95 16.46
CA ILE A 182 0.87 -11.34 15.04
C ILE A 182 -0.25 -10.62 14.28
N ILE A 183 -1.45 -10.53 14.87
CA ILE A 183 -2.57 -9.77 14.25
C ILE A 183 -2.22 -8.29 14.11
N LYS A 184 -1.66 -7.66 15.16
CA LYS A 184 -1.25 -6.27 15.10
C LYS A 184 -0.23 -6.03 13.99
N GLU A 185 0.76 -6.89 13.88
CA GLU A 185 1.80 -6.82 12.85
C GLU A 185 1.22 -7.01 11.44
N SER A 186 0.35 -8.02 11.26
CA SER A 186 -0.32 -8.26 9.98
C SER A 186 -1.18 -7.07 9.54
N LEU A 187 -1.92 -6.43 10.45
CA LEU A 187 -2.71 -5.23 10.15
C LEU A 187 -1.82 -4.04 9.75
N SER A 188 -0.67 -3.86 10.40
CA SER A 188 0.29 -2.81 10.06
C SER A 188 0.87 -3.00 8.66
N LEU A 189 1.34 -4.20 8.36
CA LEU A 189 1.88 -4.57 7.04
C LEU A 189 0.79 -4.54 5.95
N GLY A 190 -0.43 -4.97 6.31
CA GLY A 190 -1.60 -4.94 5.42
C GLY A 190 -1.98 -3.52 5.02
N LYS A 191 -1.94 -2.58 5.98
CA LYS A 191 -2.16 -1.17 5.71
C LYS A 191 -1.10 -0.62 4.76
N GLU A 192 0.18 -0.87 5.00
CA GLU A 192 1.27 -0.41 4.12
C GLU A 192 1.12 -0.96 2.69
N SER A 193 0.76 -2.24 2.56
CA SER A 193 0.50 -2.86 1.26
C SER A 193 -0.72 -2.24 0.57
N ALA A 194 -1.81 -2.01 1.31
CA ALA A 194 -3.01 -1.36 0.78
C ALA A 194 -2.73 0.08 0.34
N ASP A 195 -2.03 0.88 1.15
CA ASP A 195 -1.63 2.25 0.82
C ASP A 195 -0.80 2.27 -0.49
N SER A 196 0.13 1.33 -0.65
CA SER A 196 0.93 1.21 -1.87
C SER A 196 0.11 0.79 -3.12
N LEU A 197 -0.93 -0.04 -2.95
CA LEU A 197 -1.86 -0.39 -4.03
C LEU A 197 -2.77 0.77 -4.42
N LEU A 198 -3.15 1.60 -3.45
CA LEU A 198 -3.98 2.80 -3.61
C LEU A 198 -3.16 4.03 -4.05
N ASP A 199 -1.93 3.81 -4.51
CA ASP A 199 -1.06 4.86 -5.03
C ASP A 199 -0.80 5.99 -4.00
N ALA A 200 -0.60 5.62 -2.73
CA ALA A 200 -0.26 6.57 -1.67
C ALA A 200 1.03 7.34 -2.01
N SER A 201 1.13 8.57 -1.49
CA SER A 201 2.31 9.43 -1.68
C SER A 201 3.61 8.73 -1.25
N ALA A 202 4.70 9.09 -1.92
CA ALA A 202 6.04 8.63 -1.56
C ALA A 202 6.54 9.16 -0.20
N GLY A 203 5.82 10.12 0.39
CA GLY A 203 6.10 10.72 1.69
C GLY A 203 6.75 12.10 1.60
N GLU A 204 6.61 12.87 2.68
CA GLU A 204 7.04 14.27 2.74
C GLU A 204 8.53 14.46 2.48
N GLU A 205 9.37 13.52 2.91
CA GLU A 205 10.83 13.61 2.72
C GLU A 205 11.20 13.57 1.23
N VAL A 206 10.58 12.66 0.48
CA VAL A 206 10.79 12.55 -0.98
C VAL A 206 10.24 13.77 -1.69
N GLU A 207 9.04 14.22 -1.34
CA GLU A 207 8.42 15.41 -1.93
C GLU A 207 9.23 16.69 -1.67
N LYS A 208 9.75 16.82 -0.45
CA LYS A 208 10.66 17.92 -0.10
C LYS A 208 11.93 17.89 -0.94
N ARG A 209 12.52 16.70 -1.11
CA ARG A 209 13.71 16.52 -1.94
C ARG A 209 13.47 16.87 -3.40
N ILE A 210 12.31 16.48 -3.95
CA ILE A 210 11.90 16.88 -5.30
C ILE A 210 11.80 18.40 -5.41
N LYS A 211 11.12 19.05 -4.47
CA LYS A 211 10.96 20.52 -4.44
C LYS A 211 12.31 21.24 -4.33
N GLU A 212 13.25 20.71 -3.55
CA GLU A 212 14.61 21.27 -3.44
C GLU A 212 15.38 21.20 -4.76
N ILE A 213 15.28 20.07 -5.50
CA ILE A 213 15.94 19.91 -6.80
C ILE A 213 15.33 20.85 -7.83
N VAL A 214 13.99 20.89 -7.93
CA VAL A 214 13.29 21.80 -8.85
C VAL A 214 13.59 23.26 -8.54
N GLY A 215 13.65 23.63 -7.26
CA GLY A 215 13.96 25.01 -6.82
C GLY A 215 15.38 25.45 -7.18
N LYS A 216 16.37 24.54 -7.23
CA LYS A 216 17.75 24.86 -7.65
C LYS A 216 17.83 25.28 -9.11
N GLU A 217 16.96 24.75 -9.96
CA GLU A 217 16.91 25.11 -11.39
C GLU A 217 16.04 26.35 -11.65
N ASN A 218 15.54 27.03 -10.60
CA ASN A 218 14.65 28.20 -10.69
C ASN A 218 13.39 27.95 -11.53
N ILE A 219 12.85 26.74 -11.50
CA ILE A 219 11.65 26.33 -12.23
C ILE A 219 10.45 26.45 -11.27
N ALA A 220 9.37 27.08 -11.75
CA ALA A 220 8.13 27.14 -11.00
C ALA A 220 7.42 25.78 -11.05
N LEU A 221 7.08 25.24 -9.87
CA LEU A 221 6.38 23.98 -9.70
C LEU A 221 4.93 24.27 -9.30
N SER A 222 3.97 24.00 -10.20
CA SER A 222 2.55 24.27 -9.94
C SER A 222 1.83 23.07 -9.27
N ASP A 223 2.23 21.83 -9.57
CA ASP A 223 1.65 20.64 -8.94
C ASP A 223 2.71 19.53 -8.82
N LEU A 224 2.65 18.77 -7.74
CA LEU A 224 3.51 17.62 -7.49
C LEU A 224 2.65 16.47 -6.96
N LYS A 225 2.68 15.36 -7.65
CA LYS A 225 2.06 14.11 -7.22
C LYS A 225 3.08 13.00 -7.26
N THR A 226 3.27 12.35 -6.14
CA THR A 226 4.14 11.19 -6.01
C THR A 226 3.32 9.94 -5.74
N GLN A 227 3.82 8.78 -6.16
CA GLN A 227 3.17 7.49 -5.90
C GLN A 227 4.23 6.48 -5.48
N LYS A 228 3.94 5.74 -4.43
CA LYS A 228 4.74 4.59 -4.00
C LYS A 228 4.21 3.33 -4.69
N LYS A 229 5.06 2.64 -5.44
CA LYS A 229 4.72 1.37 -6.14
C LYS A 229 5.67 0.26 -5.68
N GLY A 230 5.42 -0.27 -4.49
CA GLY A 230 6.35 -1.20 -3.85
C GLY A 230 7.69 -0.53 -3.54
N ALA A 231 8.79 -1.08 -4.05
CA ALA A 231 10.12 -0.49 -3.89
C ALA A 231 10.35 0.72 -4.80
N ALA A 232 9.56 0.90 -5.86
CA ALA A 232 9.71 2.00 -6.82
C ALA A 232 8.87 3.22 -6.43
N ILE A 233 9.35 4.39 -6.84
CA ILE A 233 8.63 5.67 -6.70
C ILE A 233 8.39 6.23 -8.10
N THR A 234 7.21 6.80 -8.31
CA THR A 234 6.91 7.58 -9.51
C THR A 234 6.49 8.98 -9.12
N ALA A 235 6.88 9.98 -9.92
CA ALA A 235 6.53 11.37 -9.70
C ALA A 235 5.94 12.00 -10.96
N ASN A 236 4.85 12.73 -10.78
CA ASN A 236 4.23 13.56 -11.81
C ASN A 236 4.35 15.01 -11.36
N LEU A 237 5.06 15.81 -12.13
CA LEU A 237 5.28 17.22 -11.84
C LEU A 237 4.64 18.07 -12.94
N LYS A 238 4.03 19.17 -12.55
CA LYS A 238 3.64 20.25 -13.44
C LYS A 238 4.57 21.42 -13.22
N ILE A 239 5.29 21.78 -14.27
CA ILE A 239 6.28 22.85 -14.27
C ILE A 239 5.84 23.96 -15.22
N GLU A 240 6.08 25.19 -14.78
CA GLU A 240 5.68 26.38 -15.54
C GLU A 240 6.89 27.05 -16.18
N PHE A 241 6.76 27.37 -17.46
CA PHE A 241 7.73 28.15 -18.20
C PHE A 241 7.09 29.42 -18.78
N PRO A 242 7.91 30.48 -19.02
CA PRO A 242 7.42 31.68 -19.73
C PRO A 242 6.87 31.34 -21.11
N GLY A 243 5.73 31.90 -21.49
CA GLY A 243 5.08 31.66 -22.77
C GLY A 243 5.91 32.04 -24.00
N THR A 244 6.96 32.83 -23.81
CA THR A 244 7.95 33.22 -24.83
C THR A 244 9.04 32.16 -25.05
N MET A 245 9.15 31.15 -24.19
CA MET A 245 10.15 30.09 -24.31
C MET A 245 9.84 29.17 -25.47
N LYS A 246 10.81 28.87 -26.31
CA LYS A 246 10.65 27.91 -27.41
C LYS A 246 10.52 26.49 -26.86
N ILE A 247 9.70 25.67 -27.52
CA ILE A 247 9.46 24.27 -27.13
C ILE A 247 10.77 23.48 -26.99
N ASP A 248 11.72 23.68 -27.91
CA ASP A 248 13.01 22.98 -27.86
C ASP A 248 13.80 23.31 -26.58
N GLN A 249 13.77 24.59 -26.15
CA GLN A 249 14.43 25.03 -24.92
C GLN A 249 13.73 24.44 -23.69
N ALA A 250 12.39 24.49 -23.65
CA ALA A 250 11.62 23.93 -22.55
C ALA A 250 11.84 22.42 -22.43
N THR A 251 11.89 21.70 -23.57
CA THR A 251 12.17 20.26 -23.60
C THR A 251 13.57 19.95 -23.07
N ALA A 252 14.59 20.71 -23.47
CA ALA A 252 15.97 20.51 -23.00
C ALA A 252 16.10 20.69 -21.49
N VAL A 253 15.44 21.72 -20.93
CA VAL A 253 15.42 21.96 -19.48
C VAL A 253 14.66 20.86 -18.75
N ALA A 254 13.53 20.42 -19.28
CA ALA A 254 12.73 19.32 -18.70
C ALA A 254 13.52 17.99 -18.69
N GLU A 255 14.23 17.67 -19.77
CA GLU A 255 15.08 16.47 -19.85
C GLU A 255 16.23 16.52 -18.83
N LYS A 256 16.88 17.69 -18.67
CA LYS A 256 17.92 17.91 -17.66
C LYS A 256 17.35 17.68 -16.26
N LEU A 257 16.23 18.34 -15.94
CA LEU A 257 15.56 18.22 -14.65
C LEU A 257 15.16 16.77 -14.35
N LYS A 258 14.61 16.07 -15.32
CA LYS A 258 14.24 14.65 -15.20
C LYS A 258 15.44 13.80 -14.81
N LYS A 259 16.59 14.01 -15.46
CA LYS A 259 17.82 13.30 -15.15
C LYS A 259 18.30 13.60 -13.73
N GLU A 260 18.32 14.85 -13.33
CA GLU A 260 18.74 15.27 -11.98
C GLU A 260 17.82 14.68 -10.88
N LEU A 261 16.52 14.63 -11.12
CA LEU A 261 15.57 14.01 -10.21
C LEU A 261 15.83 12.51 -10.08
N MET A 262 16.04 11.80 -11.21
CA MET A 262 16.30 10.35 -11.19
C MET A 262 17.65 10.01 -10.55
N ASP A 263 18.68 10.83 -10.76
CA ASP A 263 20.00 10.64 -10.17
C ASP A 263 20.03 11.05 -8.67
N GLY A 264 19.25 12.06 -8.29
CA GLY A 264 19.25 12.65 -6.95
C GLY A 264 18.32 11.96 -5.95
N ILE A 265 17.38 11.13 -6.40
CA ILE A 265 16.37 10.49 -5.54
C ILE A 265 16.42 8.97 -5.72
N PRO A 266 16.87 8.22 -4.69
CA PRO A 266 16.90 6.76 -4.75
C PRO A 266 15.50 6.17 -5.00
N ARG A 267 15.41 5.14 -5.86
CA ARG A 267 14.17 4.43 -6.20
C ARG A 267 13.15 5.22 -7.03
N LEU A 268 13.48 6.42 -7.52
CA LEU A 268 12.64 7.16 -8.45
C LEU A 268 12.83 6.56 -9.86
N GLU A 269 11.88 5.73 -10.29
CA GLU A 269 11.95 4.95 -11.54
C GLU A 269 11.24 5.63 -12.73
N TYR A 270 10.39 6.60 -12.44
CA TYR A 270 9.64 7.29 -13.46
C TYR A 270 9.28 8.71 -13.04
N VAL A 271 9.57 9.65 -13.94
CA VAL A 271 9.18 11.05 -13.81
C VAL A 271 8.41 11.47 -15.03
N ALA A 272 7.17 11.91 -14.86
CA ALA A 272 6.39 12.59 -15.87
C ALA A 272 6.44 14.09 -15.61
N LEU A 273 6.86 14.86 -16.60
CA LEU A 273 6.88 16.31 -16.56
C LEU A 273 5.79 16.85 -17.50
N GLN A 274 4.87 17.60 -16.93
CA GLN A 274 3.84 18.35 -17.64
C GLN A 274 4.30 19.81 -17.71
N ILE A 275 4.49 20.33 -18.91
CA ILE A 275 4.89 21.72 -19.13
C ILE A 275 3.65 22.56 -19.30
N GLU A 276 3.50 23.61 -18.49
CA GLU A 276 2.43 24.59 -18.59
C GLU A 276 3.05 25.97 -18.89
N SER A 277 2.35 26.80 -19.67
CA SER A 277 2.77 28.17 -19.94
C SER A 277 2.08 29.13 -18.97
N HIS A 278 2.83 30.07 -18.40
CA HIS A 278 2.30 31.09 -17.49
C HIS A 278 1.16 31.91 -18.11
N ASP A 279 1.17 32.13 -19.44
CA ASP A 279 0.17 32.95 -20.13
C ASP A 279 -1.13 32.21 -20.40
N LEU A 280 -1.15 30.88 -20.35
CA LEU A 280 -2.37 30.07 -20.57
C LEU A 280 -3.24 29.94 -19.31
N ALA A 281 -2.72 30.21 -18.14
CA ALA A 281 -3.53 30.27 -16.91
C ALA A 281 -4.58 31.39 -16.92
N SER A 282 -4.38 32.42 -17.75
CA SER A 282 -5.32 33.55 -17.94
C SER A 282 -6.25 33.38 -19.15
N ALA A 283 -5.95 32.49 -20.08
CA ALA A 283 -6.73 32.27 -21.29
C ALA A 283 -7.67 31.07 -21.13
N SER A 284 -8.85 31.33 -20.61
CA SER A 284 -10.17 30.69 -20.84
C SER A 284 -10.27 29.15 -20.98
N PHE A 285 -9.33 28.35 -20.57
CA PHE A 285 -9.60 27.00 -20.16
C PHE A 285 -9.90 27.03 -18.66
N LYS A 286 -11.14 27.38 -18.29
CA LYS A 286 -11.57 27.10 -16.92
C LYS A 286 -11.33 25.61 -16.71
N PRO A 287 -10.43 25.21 -15.76
CA PRO A 287 -10.42 23.83 -15.34
C PRO A 287 -11.87 23.51 -15.00
N VAL A 288 -12.37 22.35 -15.44
CA VAL A 288 -13.66 21.87 -14.96
C VAL A 288 -13.55 21.97 -13.45
N GLU A 289 -14.22 22.97 -12.86
CA GLU A 289 -14.28 23.10 -11.42
C GLU A 289 -14.60 21.71 -10.92
N ARG A 290 -13.74 21.16 -10.09
CA ARG A 290 -14.02 19.88 -9.42
C ARG A 290 -15.46 20.02 -8.97
N VAL A 291 -16.31 19.09 -9.39
CA VAL A 291 -17.63 18.94 -8.82
C VAL A 291 -17.40 18.58 -7.35
N THR A 292 -17.09 19.61 -6.54
CA THR A 292 -17.06 19.55 -5.09
C THR A 292 -18.50 19.50 -4.61
N GLY A 293 -19.18 18.42 -4.96
CA GLY A 293 -20.59 18.22 -4.66
C GLY A 293 -20.94 16.74 -4.48
N ILE A 294 -20.01 15.84 -4.62
CA ILE A 294 -20.23 14.48 -4.14
C ILE A 294 -19.94 14.50 -2.63
N ARG A 295 -20.95 14.92 -1.86
CA ARG A 295 -21.05 14.51 -0.46
C ARG A 295 -21.07 12.99 -0.48
N TYR A 296 -20.01 12.36 -0.03
CA TYR A 296 -20.04 10.99 0.45
C TYR A 296 -20.94 10.95 1.68
N GLY A 297 -22.24 10.89 1.44
CA GLY A 297 -23.21 10.45 2.42
C GLY A 297 -23.03 8.96 2.59
N GLY A 298 -22.47 8.53 3.70
CA GLY A 298 -22.43 7.13 4.09
C GLY A 298 -23.86 6.57 4.14
N GLY A 299 -24.05 5.37 3.61
CA GLY A 299 -25.31 4.67 3.68
C GLY A 299 -25.31 3.47 2.74
N ILE A 300 -24.79 2.33 3.21
CA ILE A 300 -25.18 1.03 2.72
C ILE A 300 -26.67 0.88 3.04
N GLY A 301 -27.51 1.04 2.06
CA GLY A 301 -28.95 0.91 2.21
C GLY A 301 -29.55 0.26 0.98
N TRP A 302 -29.73 -1.03 1.02
CA TRP A 302 -30.70 -1.73 0.21
C TRP A 302 -32.09 -1.22 0.57
N GLN A 303 -32.74 -0.43 -0.32
CA GLN A 303 -34.18 -0.28 -0.18
C GLN A 303 -34.87 0.09 -1.49
N ARG A 304 -35.73 -0.83 -1.88
CA ARG A 304 -37.14 -0.71 -2.26
C ARG A 304 -37.50 0.20 -3.44
N ARG A 305 -37.90 -0.51 -4.49
CA ARG A 305 -38.87 -0.05 -5.51
C ARG A 305 -40.04 0.65 -4.82
N GLY A 306 -40.21 1.92 -5.09
CA GLY A 306 -41.40 2.70 -4.81
C GLY A 306 -41.71 3.55 -6.02
N ALA A 307 -42.85 3.28 -6.62
CA ALA A 307 -43.37 3.98 -7.77
C ALA A 307 -43.60 5.47 -7.44
N PHE A 308 -42.93 6.36 -8.18
CA PHE A 308 -43.36 7.75 -8.32
C PHE A 308 -43.75 7.96 -9.78
N LYS A 309 -45.06 7.94 -10.02
CA LYS A 309 -45.69 8.53 -11.23
C LYS A 309 -45.67 10.05 -11.04
N GLY A 310 -44.67 10.69 -11.62
CA GLY A 310 -44.67 12.13 -11.86
C GLY A 310 -44.05 12.32 -13.23
N ALA A 311 -44.78 12.91 -14.15
CA ALA A 311 -44.33 13.23 -15.51
C ALA A 311 -43.04 14.02 -15.43
N MET A 312 -41.91 13.41 -15.82
CA MET A 312 -40.68 14.15 -16.10
C MET A 312 -40.87 14.86 -17.45
N PRO A 313 -40.53 16.16 -17.55
CA PRO A 313 -40.36 16.79 -18.86
C PRO A 313 -39.20 16.07 -19.58
N ASP A 314 -39.34 15.88 -20.89
CA ASP A 314 -38.41 15.17 -21.75
C ASP A 314 -36.97 15.64 -21.52
N ALA A 315 -36.12 14.70 -21.11
CA ALA A 315 -34.69 14.92 -20.80
C ALA A 315 -33.83 15.35 -22.02
N ASN A 316 -34.45 15.50 -23.17
CA ASN A 316 -33.78 15.87 -24.43
C ASN A 316 -33.72 17.37 -24.70
N ASP A 317 -34.36 18.21 -23.91
CA ASP A 317 -34.53 19.64 -24.23
C ASP A 317 -33.52 20.60 -23.59
N SER A 318 -32.64 20.12 -22.70
CA SER A 318 -31.73 20.96 -21.89
C SER A 318 -30.22 20.74 -22.08
N GLY A 319 -29.79 19.96 -23.07
CA GLY A 319 -28.37 19.62 -23.29
C GLY A 319 -27.52 20.78 -23.87
N PRO A 320 -26.18 20.73 -23.74
CA PRO A 320 -25.29 21.78 -24.22
C PRO A 320 -25.11 21.73 -25.74
N GLY A 321 -25.56 22.81 -26.43
CA GLY A 321 -25.38 23.04 -27.86
C GLY A 321 -26.58 22.66 -28.70
N GLY A 322 -26.69 23.22 -29.93
CA GLY A 322 -27.81 23.06 -30.85
C GLY A 322 -28.54 24.35 -31.15
N TYR A 323 -29.64 24.27 -31.91
CA TYR A 323 -30.46 25.39 -32.28
C TYR A 323 -31.91 25.13 -31.88
N CYS A 324 -32.62 26.21 -31.52
CA CYS A 324 -34.06 26.19 -31.42
C CYS A 324 -34.65 26.56 -32.77
N LEU A 325 -35.60 25.78 -33.26
CA LEU A 325 -36.22 25.88 -34.58
C LEU A 325 -37.71 26.19 -34.46
N CYS A 326 -38.23 27.08 -35.29
CA CYS A 326 -39.65 27.28 -35.45
C CYS A 326 -40.19 26.40 -36.59
N GLU A 327 -41.06 25.44 -36.30
CA GLU A 327 -41.63 24.54 -37.31
C GLU A 327 -42.55 25.29 -38.30
N LYS A 328 -43.04 26.48 -37.93
CA LYS A 328 -44.00 27.22 -38.76
C LYS A 328 -43.35 28.15 -39.78
N CYS A 329 -42.24 28.82 -39.42
CA CYS A 329 -41.60 29.81 -40.29
C CYS A 329 -40.11 29.52 -40.56
N GLY A 330 -39.55 28.45 -40.00
CA GLY A 330 -38.13 28.08 -40.23
C GLY A 330 -37.13 28.94 -39.45
N TYR A 331 -37.58 29.86 -38.58
CA TYR A 331 -36.66 30.68 -37.77
C TYR A 331 -35.76 29.82 -36.91
N ARG A 332 -34.46 30.16 -36.89
CA ARG A 332 -33.41 29.46 -36.13
C ARG A 332 -32.72 30.39 -35.16
N VAL A 333 -32.62 29.99 -33.91
CA VAL A 333 -31.80 30.67 -32.89
C VAL A 333 -30.92 29.69 -32.11
N ARG A 334 -29.74 30.13 -31.73
CA ARG A 334 -28.82 29.29 -30.98
C ARG A 334 -29.40 29.01 -29.60
N HIS A 335 -29.39 27.72 -29.21
CA HIS A 335 -29.90 27.31 -27.88
C HIS A 335 -29.06 27.92 -26.76
N ALA A 336 -29.73 28.66 -25.86
CA ALA A 336 -29.09 29.22 -24.67
C ALA A 336 -29.11 28.19 -23.54
N ARG A 337 -27.95 27.94 -22.95
CA ARG A 337 -27.79 26.99 -21.85
C ARG A 337 -28.73 27.30 -20.69
N GLY A 338 -29.50 26.32 -20.24
CA GLY A 338 -30.43 26.47 -19.11
C GLY A 338 -31.84 27.01 -19.47
N THR A 339 -32.14 27.30 -20.73
CA THR A 339 -33.46 27.77 -21.16
C THR A 339 -34.00 26.82 -22.22
N PRO A 340 -34.99 25.98 -21.92
CA PRO A 340 -35.58 25.06 -22.90
C PRO A 340 -36.14 25.79 -24.12
N CYS A 341 -35.93 25.23 -25.34
CA CYS A 341 -36.49 25.81 -26.56
C CYS A 341 -38.01 25.92 -26.51
N SER A 342 -38.68 24.99 -25.85
CA SER A 342 -40.13 24.95 -25.66
C SER A 342 -40.71 26.12 -24.83
N THR A 343 -39.84 26.86 -24.14
CA THR A 343 -40.28 28.07 -23.38
C THR A 343 -40.11 29.37 -24.18
N GLN A 344 -39.44 29.30 -25.34
CA GLN A 344 -39.14 30.47 -26.17
C GLN A 344 -40.16 30.60 -27.31
N LYS A 345 -40.66 31.81 -27.52
CA LYS A 345 -41.56 32.14 -28.64
C LYS A 345 -40.74 32.65 -29.82
N CYS A 346 -41.12 32.20 -31.01
CA CYS A 346 -40.53 32.69 -32.25
C CYS A 346 -40.86 34.21 -32.41
N PRO A 347 -39.84 35.06 -32.70
CA PRO A 347 -40.07 36.49 -32.85
C PRO A 347 -40.91 36.83 -34.09
N ASP A 348 -40.88 35.96 -35.11
CA ASP A 348 -41.59 36.25 -36.38
C ASP A 348 -43.03 35.78 -36.38
N CYS A 349 -43.42 34.72 -35.73
CA CYS A 349 -44.77 34.17 -35.81
C CYS A 349 -45.38 33.77 -34.43
N GLY A 350 -44.71 34.02 -33.34
CA GLY A 350 -45.20 33.77 -31.97
C GLY A 350 -45.31 32.29 -31.55
N THR A 351 -45.00 31.34 -32.43
CA THR A 351 -45.10 29.92 -32.13
C THR A 351 -43.92 29.48 -31.20
N LEU A 352 -44.16 28.55 -30.31
CA LEU A 352 -43.11 28.01 -29.44
C LEU A 352 -42.04 27.27 -30.27
N LEU A 353 -40.79 27.52 -29.92
CA LEU A 353 -39.66 26.91 -30.60
C LEU A 353 -39.46 25.47 -30.15
N ARG A 354 -38.95 24.61 -31.04
CA ARG A 354 -38.52 23.25 -30.75
C ARG A 354 -37.05 23.09 -30.96
N ARG A 355 -36.48 22.12 -30.30
CA ARG A 355 -35.08 21.77 -30.46
C ARG A 355 -34.88 21.06 -31.80
N GLY A 356 -33.97 21.58 -32.62
CA GLY A 356 -33.58 21.01 -33.90
C GLY A 356 -32.20 20.40 -33.86
#